data_46e44eb77fcf3d8d9a4c98c8c7ca78b4
#
_entry.id   46e44eb77fcf3d8d9a4c98c8c7ca78b4
#
_cell.length_a   1.000
_cell.length_b   1.000
_cell.length_c   1.000
_cell.angle_alpha   90.00
_cell.angle_beta   90.00
_cell.angle_gamma   90.00
#
_symmetry.space_group_name_H-M   'P 1'
#
loop_
_entity.id
_entity.type
_entity.pdbx_description
1 polymer ?
#
loop_
_entity_poly.entity_id
_entity_poly.type
_entity_poly.pdbx_seq_one_letter_code
_entity_poly.pdbx_strand_id
1 'polypeptide(L)'
;MLAVVIIGYALVRAVSRSPFGRTLVGIRENESRMRAIGYPTARYKFAIYCLAGAVAGVAGALSVFKTGFVSPSDASFTTAALVFIAVIVGGSGTLYGAFLGAIVVILVRDEFSTLLPGRSTLVLGVIFVVAIYLFPKGIAGGLQQVLQRIAR
;
A
#
# COMPACT_ATOMS: atom_id res chain seq x y z
N MET A 1 17.79 6.66 6.75
CA MET A 1 16.42 6.43 6.21
C MET A 1 16.30 5.11 5.43
N LEU A 2 17.15 4.84 4.46
CA LEU A 2 17.08 3.64 3.62
C LEU A 2 17.13 2.33 4.43
N ALA A 3 17.97 2.24 5.45
CA ALA A 3 18.06 1.09 6.34
C ALA A 3 16.72 0.78 7.06
N VAL A 4 16.01 1.78 7.55
CA VAL A 4 14.71 1.60 8.23
C VAL A 4 13.65 1.10 7.25
N VAL A 5 13.65 1.60 6.01
CA VAL A 5 12.75 1.14 4.95
C VAL A 5 13.02 -0.33 4.62
N ILE A 6 14.30 -0.73 4.50
CA ILE A 6 14.69 -2.13 4.25
C ILE A 6 14.26 -3.03 5.40
N ILE A 7 14.49 -2.61 6.65
CA ILE A 7 14.09 -3.36 7.85
C ILE A 7 12.56 -3.50 7.88
N GLY A 8 11.82 -2.42 7.66
CA GLY A 8 10.35 -2.45 7.59
C GLY A 8 9.83 -3.39 6.51
N TYR A 9 10.43 -3.32 5.32
CA TYR A 9 10.11 -4.24 4.22
C TYR A 9 10.39 -5.71 4.58
N ALA A 10 11.56 -5.99 5.16
CA ALA A 10 11.95 -7.33 5.59
C ALA A 10 10.98 -7.88 6.65
N LEU A 11 10.58 -7.05 7.62
CA LEU A 11 9.62 -7.39 8.66
C LEU A 11 8.25 -7.74 8.07
N VAL A 12 7.69 -6.89 7.22
CA VAL A 12 6.39 -7.15 6.59
C VAL A 12 6.46 -8.41 5.72
N ARG A 13 7.57 -8.62 5.01
CA ARG A 13 7.79 -9.82 4.20
C ARG A 13 7.88 -11.09 5.06
N ALA A 14 8.58 -11.03 6.20
CA ALA A 14 8.69 -12.14 7.14
C ALA A 14 7.32 -12.51 7.72
N VAL A 15 6.53 -11.51 8.15
CA VAL A 15 5.17 -11.71 8.65
C VAL A 15 4.27 -12.32 7.56
N SER A 16 4.32 -11.80 6.34
CA SER A 16 3.50 -12.30 5.23
C SER A 16 3.80 -13.76 4.86
N ARG A 17 5.04 -14.21 5.03
CA ARG A 17 5.47 -15.60 4.76
C ARG A 17 5.30 -16.55 5.94
N SER A 18 5.02 -16.02 7.12
CA SER A 18 4.81 -16.80 8.34
C SER A 18 3.47 -17.58 8.30
N PRO A 19 3.28 -18.57 9.18
CA PRO A 19 1.99 -19.22 9.37
C PRO A 19 0.86 -18.22 9.67
N PHE A 20 1.18 -17.17 10.43
CA PHE A 20 0.26 -16.07 10.73
C PHE A 20 -0.22 -15.37 9.45
N GLY A 21 0.68 -15.03 8.52
CA GLY A 21 0.34 -14.42 7.25
C GLY A 21 -0.55 -15.32 6.39
N ARG A 22 -0.25 -16.62 6.36
CA ARG A 22 -1.10 -17.61 5.63
C ARG A 22 -2.51 -17.70 6.20
N THR A 23 -2.65 -17.67 7.52
CA THR A 23 -3.98 -17.63 8.17
C THR A 23 -4.75 -16.36 7.80
N LEU A 24 -4.08 -15.21 7.71
CA LEU A 24 -4.70 -13.96 7.28
C LEU A 24 -5.21 -14.02 5.82
N VAL A 25 -4.47 -14.69 4.94
CA VAL A 25 -4.95 -14.93 3.56
C VAL A 25 -6.21 -15.78 3.56
N GLY A 26 -6.26 -16.86 4.34
CA GLY A 26 -7.46 -17.67 4.51
C GLY A 26 -8.66 -16.88 5.04
N ILE A 27 -8.43 -15.99 6.03
CA ILE A 27 -9.46 -15.10 6.58
C ILE A 27 -9.96 -14.10 5.51
N ARG A 28 -9.05 -13.56 4.69
CA ARG A 28 -9.39 -12.66 3.58
C ARG A 28 -10.26 -13.34 2.52
N GLU A 29 -9.97 -14.60 2.20
CA GLU A 29 -10.71 -15.35 1.18
C GLU A 29 -12.10 -15.77 1.68
N ASN A 30 -12.19 -16.29 2.89
CA ASN A 30 -13.49 -16.68 3.47
C ASN A 30 -13.44 -16.67 5.01
N GLU A 31 -13.85 -15.56 5.60
CA GLU A 31 -13.85 -15.40 7.06
C GLU A 31 -14.80 -16.38 7.77
N SER A 32 -15.97 -16.63 7.20
CA SER A 32 -16.97 -17.53 7.78
C SER A 32 -16.43 -18.96 7.88
N ARG A 33 -15.74 -19.43 6.83
CA ARG A 33 -15.11 -20.74 6.83
C ARG A 33 -14.01 -20.85 7.89
N MET A 34 -13.15 -19.84 7.99
CA MET A 34 -12.07 -19.82 8.99
C MET A 34 -12.62 -19.81 10.42
N ARG A 35 -13.72 -19.12 10.64
CA ARG A 35 -14.41 -19.08 11.93
C ARG A 35 -15.05 -20.45 12.27
N ALA A 36 -15.67 -21.12 11.30
CA ALA A 36 -16.26 -22.44 11.46
C ALA A 36 -15.22 -23.52 11.81
N ILE A 37 -13.97 -23.39 11.33
CA ILE A 37 -12.85 -24.29 11.65
C ILE A 37 -12.23 -23.97 13.02
N GLY A 38 -12.72 -22.92 13.74
CA GLY A 38 -12.28 -22.60 15.09
C GLY A 38 -11.18 -21.52 15.16
N TYR A 39 -10.79 -20.86 14.06
CA TYR A 39 -9.81 -19.78 14.11
C TYR A 39 -10.42 -18.49 14.72
N PRO A 40 -9.77 -17.86 15.71
CA PRO A 40 -10.23 -16.59 16.30
C PRO A 40 -9.92 -15.41 15.37
N THR A 41 -10.72 -15.26 14.31
CA THR A 41 -10.49 -14.27 13.23
C THR A 41 -10.32 -12.85 13.73
N ALA A 42 -11.07 -12.44 14.77
CA ALA A 42 -10.97 -11.11 15.36
C ALA A 42 -9.57 -10.82 15.93
N ARG A 43 -8.93 -11.79 16.61
CA ARG A 43 -7.58 -11.63 17.18
C ARG A 43 -6.54 -11.48 16.07
N TYR A 44 -6.65 -12.25 14.98
CA TYR A 44 -5.75 -12.13 13.83
C TYR A 44 -5.89 -10.77 13.14
N LYS A 45 -7.13 -10.29 12.94
CA LYS A 45 -7.38 -8.96 12.38
C LYS A 45 -6.83 -7.85 13.28
N PHE A 46 -7.05 -7.95 14.57
CA PHE A 46 -6.52 -6.97 15.53
C PHE A 46 -4.99 -6.92 15.51
N ALA A 47 -4.34 -8.08 15.55
CA ALA A 47 -2.87 -8.17 15.54
C ALA A 47 -2.26 -7.56 14.27
N ILE A 48 -2.84 -7.85 13.07
CA ILE A 48 -2.33 -7.25 11.83
C ILE A 48 -2.61 -5.74 11.75
N TYR A 49 -3.73 -5.29 12.33
CA TYR A 49 -4.04 -3.86 12.40
C TYR A 49 -3.04 -3.10 13.28
N CYS A 50 -2.71 -3.66 14.45
CA CYS A 50 -1.67 -3.10 15.32
C CYS A 50 -0.30 -3.06 14.64
N LEU A 51 0.06 -4.12 13.93
CA LEU A 51 1.32 -4.19 13.19
C LEU A 51 1.37 -3.15 12.05
N ALA A 52 0.28 -3.01 11.30
CA ALA A 52 0.18 -1.99 10.26
C ALA A 52 0.28 -0.57 10.84
N GLY A 53 -0.37 -0.32 11.98
CA GLY A 53 -0.26 0.95 12.70
C GLY A 53 1.15 1.24 13.19
N ALA A 54 1.87 0.23 13.69
CA ALA A 54 3.26 0.38 14.11
C ALA A 54 4.18 0.74 12.94
N VAL A 55 4.03 0.07 11.79
CA VAL A 55 4.80 0.40 10.58
C VAL A 55 4.48 1.81 10.08
N ALA A 56 3.21 2.20 10.09
CA ALA A 56 2.79 3.55 9.71
C ALA A 56 3.34 4.60 10.68
N GLY A 57 3.37 4.31 11.99
CA GLY A 57 3.95 5.19 13.00
C GLY A 57 5.44 5.43 12.79
N VAL A 58 6.19 4.37 12.48
CA VAL A 58 7.63 4.49 12.13
C VAL A 58 7.81 5.32 10.85
N ALA A 59 6.98 5.12 9.84
CA ALA A 59 7.02 5.92 8.61
C ALA A 59 6.71 7.40 8.88
N GLY A 60 5.73 7.68 9.75
CA GLY A 60 5.43 9.03 10.20
C GLY A 60 6.59 9.69 10.95
N ALA A 61 7.23 8.98 11.87
CA ALA A 61 8.43 9.47 12.56
C ALA A 61 9.57 9.82 11.59
N LEU A 62 9.81 8.96 10.59
CA LEU A 62 10.81 9.24 9.55
C LEU A 62 10.46 10.50 8.73
N SER A 63 9.18 10.74 8.46
CA SER A 63 8.73 11.95 7.76
C SER A 63 9.09 13.21 8.56
N VAL A 64 8.89 13.18 9.88
CA VAL A 64 9.25 14.29 10.78
C VAL A 64 10.75 14.59 10.74
N PHE A 65 11.59 13.57 10.70
CA PHE A 65 13.05 13.76 10.55
C PHE A 65 13.44 14.47 9.24
N LYS A 66 12.62 14.33 8.20
CA LYS A 66 12.85 14.98 6.91
C LYS A 66 12.35 16.44 6.90
N THR A 67 11.15 16.67 7.43
CA THR A 67 10.45 17.96 7.35
C THR A 67 10.73 18.89 8.54
N GLY A 68 11.18 18.34 9.67
CA GLY A 68 11.46 19.06 10.91
C GLY A 68 10.22 19.46 11.71
N PHE A 69 9.02 19.28 11.19
CA PHE A 69 7.76 19.59 11.88
C PHE A 69 6.62 18.64 11.46
N VAL A 70 5.56 18.62 12.27
CA VAL A 70 4.30 17.90 11.99
C VAL A 70 3.19 18.93 11.87
N SER A 71 2.44 18.86 10.80
CA SER A 71 1.25 19.67 10.61
C SER A 71 -0.02 18.84 10.75
N PRO A 72 -1.10 19.37 11.33
CA PRO A 72 -2.41 18.69 11.32
C PRO A 72 -2.90 18.34 9.91
N SER A 73 -2.46 19.10 8.89
CA SER A 73 -2.76 18.82 7.47
C SER A 73 -2.13 17.52 6.97
N ASP A 74 -1.08 16.99 7.61
CA ASP A 74 -0.46 15.72 7.24
C ASP A 74 -1.39 14.54 7.54
N ALA A 75 -2.27 14.68 8.54
CA ALA A 75 -3.32 13.73 8.87
C ALA A 75 -4.64 13.97 8.12
N SER A 76 -4.61 14.69 7.00
CA SER A 76 -5.80 15.01 6.23
C SER A 76 -6.33 13.80 5.43
N PHE A 77 -7.62 13.84 5.12
CA PHE A 77 -8.27 12.87 4.23
C PHE A 77 -7.58 12.80 2.87
N THR A 78 -7.09 13.92 2.35
CA THR A 78 -6.37 13.99 1.07
C THR A 78 -5.10 13.16 1.10
N THR A 79 -4.31 13.25 2.17
CA THR A 79 -3.09 12.44 2.34
C THR A 79 -3.43 10.95 2.44
N ALA A 80 -4.45 10.59 3.21
CA ALA A 80 -4.91 9.20 3.31
C ALA A 80 -5.39 8.66 1.96
N ALA A 81 -6.13 9.47 1.20
CA ALA A 81 -6.58 9.10 -0.14
C ALA A 81 -5.41 8.87 -1.11
N LEU A 82 -4.37 9.70 -1.07
CA LEU A 82 -3.16 9.52 -1.89
C LEU A 82 -2.46 8.19 -1.61
N VAL A 83 -2.29 7.83 -0.33
CA VAL A 83 -1.70 6.54 0.06
C VAL A 83 -2.57 5.38 -0.44
N PHE A 84 -3.88 5.49 -0.32
CA PHE A 84 -4.83 4.48 -0.79
C PHE A 84 -4.73 4.31 -2.31
N ILE A 85 -4.68 5.41 -3.07
CA ILE A 85 -4.47 5.42 -4.52
C ILE A 85 -3.15 4.71 -4.87
N ALA A 86 -2.07 5.02 -4.18
CA ALA A 86 -0.76 4.40 -4.42
C ALA A 86 -0.81 2.87 -4.26
N VAL A 87 -1.52 2.37 -3.25
CA VAL A 87 -1.68 0.92 -3.02
C VAL A 87 -2.51 0.26 -4.12
N ILE A 88 -3.59 0.91 -4.58
CA ILE A 88 -4.45 0.37 -5.64
C ILE A 88 -3.71 0.36 -6.98
N VAL A 89 -3.09 1.47 -7.36
CA VAL A 89 -2.31 1.59 -8.61
C VAL A 89 -1.16 0.59 -8.63
N GLY A 90 -0.47 0.43 -7.51
CA GLY A 90 0.60 -0.55 -7.37
C GLY A 90 0.14 -2.00 -7.46
N GLY A 91 -1.08 -2.29 -7.01
CA GLY A 91 -1.68 -3.62 -6.93
C GLY A 91 -1.66 -4.18 -5.52
N SER A 92 -2.85 -4.27 -4.91
CA SER A 92 -3.08 -4.68 -3.51
C SER A 92 -2.71 -6.15 -3.20
N GLY A 93 -2.24 -6.92 -4.18
CA GLY A 93 -1.87 -8.34 -4.02
C GLY A 93 -0.38 -8.58 -3.80
N THR A 94 0.48 -7.58 -4.00
CA THR A 94 1.93 -7.75 -3.95
C THR A 94 2.63 -6.63 -3.19
N LEU A 95 3.63 -7.02 -2.39
CA LEU A 95 4.41 -6.06 -1.60
C LEU A 95 5.22 -5.11 -2.50
N TYR A 96 5.73 -5.63 -3.64
CA TYR A 96 6.45 -4.83 -4.64
C TYR A 96 5.53 -3.81 -5.33
N GLY A 97 4.25 -4.18 -5.51
CA GLY A 97 3.25 -3.30 -6.11
C GLY A 97 3.06 -2.02 -5.31
N ALA A 98 2.94 -2.12 -4.00
CA ALA A 98 2.79 -0.95 -3.15
C ALA A 98 3.98 0.03 -3.28
N PHE A 99 5.21 -0.48 -3.43
CA PHE A 99 6.40 0.32 -3.65
C PHE A 99 6.37 1.03 -5.02
N LEU A 100 6.08 0.28 -6.08
CA LEU A 100 5.98 0.84 -7.43
C LEU A 100 4.84 1.88 -7.52
N GLY A 101 3.70 1.58 -6.91
CA GLY A 101 2.58 2.50 -6.86
C GLY A 101 2.90 3.80 -6.12
N ALA A 102 3.62 3.72 -4.99
CA ALA A 102 4.07 4.89 -4.26
C ALA A 102 5.02 5.77 -5.11
N ILE A 103 5.98 5.17 -5.80
CA ILE A 103 6.91 5.90 -6.69
C ILE A 103 6.13 6.59 -7.81
N VAL A 104 5.22 5.88 -8.48
CA VAL A 104 4.42 6.45 -9.57
C VAL A 104 3.56 7.61 -9.08
N VAL A 105 2.86 7.46 -7.95
CA VAL A 105 2.00 8.52 -7.42
C VAL A 105 2.79 9.73 -6.98
N ILE A 106 3.98 9.55 -6.37
CA ILE A 106 4.85 10.66 -5.96
C ILE A 106 5.35 11.42 -7.20
N LEU A 107 5.89 10.71 -8.22
CA LEU A 107 6.37 11.34 -9.45
C LEU A 107 5.26 12.10 -10.17
N VAL A 108 4.09 11.48 -10.31
CA VAL A 108 2.94 12.14 -10.93
C VAL A 108 2.53 13.38 -10.15
N ARG A 109 2.46 13.30 -8.81
CA ARG A 109 2.11 14.43 -7.96
C ARG A 109 3.09 15.59 -8.12
N ASP A 110 4.39 15.31 -8.11
CA ASP A 110 5.43 16.35 -8.16
C ASP A 110 5.45 17.04 -9.52
N GLU A 111 5.38 16.30 -10.62
CA GLU A 111 5.35 16.86 -11.99
C GLU A 111 4.08 17.69 -12.25
N PHE A 112 2.91 17.16 -11.87
CA PHE A 112 1.65 17.90 -12.10
C PHE A 112 1.41 19.04 -11.11
N SER A 113 2.05 19.03 -9.94
CA SER A 113 2.03 20.17 -9.01
C SER A 113 2.73 21.39 -9.58
N THR A 114 3.81 21.19 -10.37
CA THR A 114 4.56 22.25 -11.04
C THR A 114 3.85 22.77 -12.30
N LEU A 115 3.18 21.90 -13.04
CA LEU A 115 2.53 22.28 -14.31
C LEU A 115 1.14 22.93 -14.14
N LEU A 116 0.38 22.56 -13.09
CA LEU A 116 -0.99 23.01 -12.87
C LEU A 116 -1.25 23.34 -11.38
N PRO A 117 -0.78 24.50 -10.88
CA PRO A 117 -1.00 24.90 -9.51
C PRO A 117 -2.50 25.01 -9.21
N GLY A 118 -2.98 24.33 -8.16
CA GLY A 118 -4.36 24.33 -7.70
C GLY A 118 -5.28 23.27 -8.32
N ARG A 119 -4.88 22.54 -9.37
CA ARG A 119 -5.67 21.47 -10.01
C ARG A 119 -5.07 20.06 -9.86
N SER A 120 -3.97 19.93 -9.15
CA SER A 120 -3.25 18.67 -8.94
C SER A 120 -4.12 17.55 -8.36
N THR A 121 -5.06 17.89 -7.47
CA THR A 121 -6.00 16.92 -6.88
C THR A 121 -7.00 16.35 -7.91
N LEU A 122 -7.49 17.18 -8.83
CA LEU A 122 -8.38 16.71 -9.91
C LEU A 122 -7.64 15.81 -10.89
N VAL A 123 -6.42 16.19 -11.27
CA VAL A 123 -5.57 15.38 -12.15
C VAL A 123 -5.26 14.02 -11.53
N LEU A 124 -4.92 14.00 -10.23
CA LEU A 124 -4.73 12.76 -9.47
C LEU A 124 -6.00 11.88 -9.45
N GLY A 125 -7.18 12.49 -9.26
CA GLY A 125 -8.46 11.77 -9.32
C GLY A 125 -8.72 11.15 -10.70
N VAL A 126 -8.46 11.87 -11.78
CA VAL A 126 -8.60 11.36 -13.15
C VAL A 126 -7.61 10.23 -13.42
N ILE A 127 -6.34 10.41 -13.04
CA ILE A 127 -5.31 9.37 -13.20
C ILE A 127 -5.70 8.11 -12.41
N PHE A 128 -6.26 8.27 -11.21
CA PHE A 128 -6.76 7.16 -10.40
C PHE A 128 -7.86 6.36 -11.11
N VAL A 129 -8.86 7.05 -11.65
CA VAL A 129 -9.95 6.41 -12.42
C VAL A 129 -9.41 5.67 -13.62
N VAL A 130 -8.52 6.33 -14.39
CA VAL A 130 -7.87 5.74 -15.57
C VAL A 130 -7.01 4.53 -15.17
N ALA A 131 -6.24 4.62 -14.08
CA ALA A 131 -5.40 3.53 -13.61
C ALA A 131 -6.23 2.30 -13.17
N ILE A 132 -7.36 2.49 -12.47
CA ILE A 132 -8.25 1.38 -12.10
C ILE A 132 -8.86 0.74 -13.35
N TYR A 133 -9.25 1.54 -14.33
CA TYR A 133 -9.87 1.03 -15.56
C TYR A 133 -8.89 0.26 -16.43
N LEU A 134 -7.66 0.76 -16.59
CA LEU A 134 -6.63 0.12 -17.40
C LEU A 134 -5.92 -1.05 -16.70
N PHE A 135 -5.75 -0.96 -15.39
CA PHE A 135 -5.01 -1.96 -14.60
C PHE A 135 -5.85 -2.49 -13.42
N PRO A 136 -6.90 -3.27 -13.66
CA PRO A 136 -7.78 -3.78 -12.59
C PRO A 136 -7.05 -4.68 -11.58
N LYS A 137 -5.86 -5.19 -11.92
CA LYS A 137 -4.98 -5.98 -11.04
C LYS A 137 -3.76 -5.19 -10.54
N GLY A 138 -3.70 -3.87 -10.80
CA GLY A 138 -2.56 -3.02 -10.51
C GLY A 138 -1.36 -3.28 -11.45
N ILE A 139 -0.40 -2.37 -11.41
CA ILE A 139 0.82 -2.43 -12.26
C ILE A 139 1.61 -3.72 -11.99
N ALA A 140 1.73 -4.12 -10.72
CA ALA A 140 2.44 -5.35 -10.35
C ALA A 140 1.74 -6.64 -10.83
N GLY A 141 0.41 -6.66 -10.85
CA GLY A 141 -0.37 -7.79 -11.37
C GLY A 141 -0.23 -7.94 -12.89
N GLY A 142 -0.20 -6.82 -13.61
CA GLY A 142 0.06 -6.81 -15.05
C GLY A 142 1.47 -7.32 -15.39
N LEU A 143 2.48 -6.87 -14.65
CA LEU A 143 3.87 -7.30 -14.85
C LEU A 143 4.07 -8.81 -14.61
N GLN A 144 3.43 -9.37 -13.59
CA GLN A 144 3.47 -10.82 -13.33
C GLN A 144 2.83 -11.64 -14.47
N GLN A 145 1.74 -11.15 -15.06
CA GLN A 145 1.10 -11.84 -16.19
C GLN A 145 1.97 -11.82 -17.45
N VAL A 146 2.66 -10.72 -17.71
CA VAL A 146 3.60 -10.59 -18.83
C VAL A 146 4.82 -11.52 -18.63
N LEU A 147 5.41 -11.53 -17.43
CA LEU A 147 6.54 -12.41 -17.11
C LEU A 147 6.17 -13.90 -17.19
N GLN A 148 4.96 -14.30 -16.77
CA GLN A 148 4.49 -15.68 -16.91
C GLN A 148 4.20 -16.09 -18.35
N ARG A 149 3.87 -15.14 -19.24
CA ARG A 149 3.70 -15.42 -20.67
C ARG A 149 5.04 -15.58 -21.40
N ILE A 150 6.10 -14.91 -20.95
CA ILE A 150 7.43 -15.00 -21.54
C ILE A 150 8.16 -16.28 -21.06
N ALA A 151 7.82 -16.79 -19.88
CA ALA A 151 8.43 -17.98 -19.28
C ALA A 151 7.76 -19.31 -19.70
N ARG A 152 6.75 -19.25 -20.56
CA ARG A 152 6.12 -20.41 -21.24
C ARG A 152 6.53 -20.47 -22.71
#